data_f27307680261bc9dd92ca505501d9ca7
#
_entry.id   f27307680261bc9dd92ca505501d9ca7
#
_cell.length_a   1.000
_cell.length_b   1.000
_cell.length_c   1.000
_cell.angle_alpha   90.00
_cell.angle_beta   90.00
_cell.angle_gamma   90.00
#
_symmetry.space_group_name_H-M   'P 1'
#
loop_
_entity.id
_entity.type
_entity.pdbx_description
1 polymer ?
#
loop_
_entity_poly.entity_id
_entity_poly.type
_entity_poly.pdbx_seq_one_letter_code
_entity_poly.pdbx_strand_id
1 'polypeptide(L)'
;MKKYFIMLVMMLTMSVYSFAEESTATKMAETERYELKINHRRLACVLDMSEDQMEMSEDIISELESDMIFASVMNTEESRNSIVANAVKKNIKNMHYVLNDAQYKKYLMLLNLTLEHRGFDMTKISK
;
A
#
# COMPACT_ATOMS: atom_id res chain seq x y z
N MET A 1 -21.18 6.76 0.65
CA MET A 1 -19.80 7.01 1.01
C MET A 1 -18.85 5.85 0.75
N LYS A 2 -19.26 4.65 1.07
CA LYS A 2 -18.41 3.46 0.81
C LYS A 2 -18.11 3.28 -0.67
N LYS A 3 -19.05 3.65 -1.54
CA LYS A 3 -18.86 3.56 -2.99
C LYS A 3 -17.71 4.44 -3.49
N TYR A 4 -17.60 5.63 -2.94
CA TYR A 4 -16.54 6.56 -3.35
C TYR A 4 -15.18 6.13 -2.86
N PHE A 5 -15.17 5.45 -1.73
CA PHE A 5 -13.95 4.92 -1.13
C PHE A 5 -13.33 3.84 -2.01
N ILE A 6 -14.18 2.92 -2.46
CA ILE A 6 -13.74 1.82 -3.32
C ILE A 6 -13.26 2.37 -4.67
N MET A 7 -13.97 3.34 -5.22
CA MET A 7 -13.57 4.00 -6.46
C MET A 7 -12.23 4.70 -6.31
N LEU A 8 -11.99 5.31 -5.16
CA LEU A 8 -10.77 6.04 -4.92
C LEU A 8 -9.58 5.09 -4.81
N VAL A 9 -9.75 3.98 -4.11
CA VAL A 9 -8.71 2.95 -4.03
C VAL A 9 -8.42 2.39 -5.40
N MET A 10 -9.45 2.16 -6.18
CA MET A 10 -9.28 1.70 -7.55
C MET A 10 -8.53 2.72 -8.40
N MET A 11 -8.79 3.99 -8.20
CA MET A 11 -8.07 5.05 -8.93
C MET A 11 -6.60 5.11 -8.56
N LEU A 12 -6.28 4.80 -7.31
CA LEU A 12 -4.89 4.78 -6.87
C LEU A 12 -4.11 3.63 -7.50
N THR A 13 -4.79 2.57 -7.90
CA THR A 13 -4.15 1.38 -8.44
C THR A 13 -4.33 1.20 -9.94
N MET A 14 -5.30 1.89 -10.52
CA MET A 14 -5.70 1.65 -11.92
C MET A 14 -4.66 2.03 -12.96
N SER A 15 -3.76 2.94 -12.64
CA SER A 15 -2.72 3.32 -13.59
C SER A 15 -1.80 2.16 -13.95
N VAL A 16 -1.74 1.16 -13.09
CA VAL A 16 -0.94 -0.04 -13.34
C VAL A 16 -1.78 -1.09 -14.08
N TYR A 17 -3.07 -1.07 -13.83
CA TYR A 17 -3.97 -2.08 -14.35
C TYR A 17 -4.13 -2.05 -15.87
N SER A 18 -4.09 -0.87 -16.45
CA SER A 18 -4.32 -0.74 -17.89
C SER A 18 -3.23 -1.38 -18.74
N PHE A 19 -2.08 -1.65 -18.16
CA PHE A 19 -0.99 -2.32 -18.87
C PHE A 19 -0.95 -3.82 -18.60
N ALA A 20 -1.69 -4.28 -17.62
CA ALA A 20 -1.64 -5.67 -17.18
C ALA A 20 -2.49 -6.60 -18.03
N GLU A 21 -3.17 -6.09 -19.02
CA GLU A 21 -4.03 -6.90 -19.89
C GLU A 21 -3.27 -7.77 -20.86
N GLU A 22 -2.01 -7.46 -21.07
CA GLU A 22 -1.20 -8.19 -22.01
C GLU A 22 -0.81 -9.57 -21.51
N SER A 23 -0.48 -10.44 -22.44
CA SER A 23 -0.10 -11.81 -22.13
C SER A 23 1.15 -11.91 -21.26
N THR A 24 1.95 -10.87 -21.22
CA THR A 24 3.14 -10.82 -20.39
C THR A 24 2.82 -10.51 -18.94
N ALA A 25 1.58 -10.20 -18.65
CA ALA A 25 1.13 -9.81 -17.32
C ALA A 25 1.44 -10.84 -16.24
N THR A 26 1.48 -12.12 -16.61
CA THR A 26 1.69 -13.19 -15.64
C THR A 26 3.06 -13.11 -14.97
N LYS A 27 4.09 -12.79 -15.74
CA LYS A 27 5.45 -12.68 -15.19
C LYS A 27 5.68 -11.35 -14.50
N MET A 28 5.16 -10.28 -15.08
CA MET A 28 5.34 -8.94 -14.53
C MET A 28 4.50 -8.75 -13.28
N ALA A 29 3.39 -9.45 -13.19
CA ALA A 29 2.48 -9.31 -12.07
C ALA A 29 3.12 -9.64 -10.73
N GLU A 30 4.04 -10.60 -10.70
CA GLU A 30 4.71 -10.96 -9.45
C GLU A 30 5.58 -9.85 -8.91
N THR A 31 6.30 -9.15 -9.78
CA THR A 31 7.13 -8.03 -9.36
C THR A 31 6.30 -6.78 -9.16
N GLU A 32 5.35 -6.54 -10.06
CA GLU A 32 4.51 -5.35 -10.00
C GLU A 32 3.64 -5.28 -8.76
N ARG A 33 3.22 -6.41 -8.22
CA ARG A 33 2.39 -6.40 -7.03
C ARG A 33 3.13 -5.80 -5.82
N TYR A 34 4.45 -5.83 -5.85
CA TYR A 34 5.28 -5.24 -4.80
C TYR A 34 5.53 -3.75 -5.00
N GLU A 35 5.17 -3.22 -6.16
CA GLU A 35 5.32 -1.80 -6.44
C GLU A 35 4.01 -1.07 -6.13
N LEU A 36 3.90 -0.54 -4.93
CA LEU A 36 2.63 0.05 -4.50
C LEU A 36 2.29 1.36 -5.20
N LYS A 37 3.28 2.19 -5.51
CA LYS A 37 3.10 3.47 -6.22
C LYS A 37 1.97 4.32 -5.65
N ILE A 38 2.06 4.60 -4.37
CA ILE A 38 1.03 5.36 -3.68
C ILE A 38 1.15 6.84 -4.04
N ASN A 39 0.02 7.43 -4.43
CA ASN A 39 -0.04 8.85 -4.73
C ASN A 39 -0.23 9.64 -3.44
N HIS A 40 0.84 10.26 -2.97
CA HIS A 40 0.85 10.95 -1.68
C HIS A 40 -0.12 12.13 -1.63
N ARG A 41 -0.25 12.87 -2.72
CA ARG A 41 -1.16 14.01 -2.76
C ARG A 41 -2.61 13.57 -2.63
N ARG A 42 -2.97 12.54 -3.36
CA ARG A 42 -4.33 12.00 -3.29
C ARG A 42 -4.63 11.45 -1.92
N LEU A 43 -3.67 10.74 -1.35
CA LEU A 43 -3.82 10.21 -0.01
C LEU A 43 -4.02 11.34 1.00
N ALA A 44 -3.23 12.39 0.88
CA ALA A 44 -3.36 13.55 1.77
C ALA A 44 -4.73 14.20 1.64
N CYS A 45 -5.26 14.31 0.43
CA CYS A 45 -6.60 14.86 0.20
C CYS A 45 -7.68 13.98 0.80
N VAL A 46 -7.57 12.67 0.60
CA VAL A 46 -8.57 11.72 1.08
C VAL A 46 -8.64 11.70 2.60
N LEU A 47 -7.46 11.77 3.23
CA LEU A 47 -7.37 11.74 4.68
C LEU A 47 -7.46 13.13 5.31
N ASP A 48 -7.53 14.16 4.47
CA ASP A 48 -7.57 15.54 4.94
C ASP A 48 -6.37 15.86 5.84
N MET A 49 -5.19 15.53 5.37
CA MET A 49 -3.95 15.74 6.11
C MET A 49 -3.50 17.19 6.09
N SER A 50 -2.89 17.62 7.18
CA SER A 50 -2.17 18.88 7.21
C SER A 50 -0.86 18.74 6.43
N GLU A 51 -0.19 19.86 6.17
CA GLU A 51 1.11 19.83 5.48
C GLU A 51 2.15 19.03 6.26
N ASP A 52 2.17 19.21 7.59
CA ASP A 52 3.09 18.47 8.45
C ASP A 52 2.82 16.98 8.38
N GLN A 53 1.55 16.59 8.44
CA GLN A 53 1.18 15.18 8.33
C GLN A 53 1.57 14.60 6.98
N MET A 54 1.36 15.37 5.92
CA MET A 54 1.71 14.92 4.57
C MET A 54 3.21 14.68 4.44
N GLU A 55 4.00 15.62 4.95
CA GLU A 55 5.45 15.51 4.91
C GLU A 55 5.96 14.29 5.68
N MET A 56 5.45 14.10 6.87
CA MET A 56 5.84 12.94 7.68
C MET A 56 5.38 11.63 7.08
N SER A 57 4.17 11.62 6.51
CA SER A 57 3.64 10.40 5.92
C SER A 57 4.38 10.00 4.65
N GLU A 58 4.89 10.96 3.89
CA GLU A 58 5.67 10.65 2.70
C GLU A 58 6.87 9.78 3.01
N ASP A 59 7.60 10.12 4.07
CA ASP A 59 8.77 9.34 4.47
C ASP A 59 8.37 7.94 4.92
N ILE A 60 7.31 7.84 5.70
CA ILE A 60 6.83 6.56 6.22
C ILE A 60 6.35 5.65 5.09
N ILE A 61 5.61 6.21 4.16
CA ILE A 61 5.07 5.44 3.02
C ILE A 61 6.19 5.07 2.05
N SER A 62 7.14 5.97 1.84
CA SER A 62 8.29 5.66 0.98
C SER A 62 9.10 4.50 1.53
N GLU A 63 9.21 4.40 2.84
CA GLU A 63 9.89 3.29 3.47
C GLU A 63 9.13 1.97 3.21
N LEU A 64 7.81 2.00 3.33
CA LEU A 64 7.00 0.83 2.98
C LEU A 64 7.22 0.42 1.53
N GLU A 65 7.17 1.38 0.63
CA GLU A 65 7.37 1.10 -0.79
C GLU A 65 8.74 0.48 -1.06
N SER A 66 9.78 1.00 -0.42
CA SER A 66 11.12 0.45 -0.54
C SER A 66 11.23 -0.97 0.00
N ASP A 67 10.63 -1.20 1.16
CA ASP A 67 10.62 -2.53 1.77
C ASP A 67 9.89 -3.55 0.91
N MET A 68 8.79 -3.13 0.28
CA MET A 68 8.05 -4.00 -0.62
C MET A 68 8.89 -4.41 -1.81
N ILE A 69 9.61 -3.47 -2.41
CA ILE A 69 10.49 -3.75 -3.53
C ILE A 69 11.63 -4.68 -3.08
N PHE A 70 12.16 -4.44 -1.90
CA PHE A 70 13.19 -5.31 -1.34
C PHE A 70 12.68 -6.75 -1.19
N ALA A 71 11.43 -6.89 -0.74
CA ALA A 71 10.80 -8.21 -0.63
C ALA A 71 10.72 -8.91 -1.97
N SER A 72 10.45 -8.15 -3.03
CA SER A 72 10.25 -8.72 -4.36
C SER A 72 11.47 -9.44 -4.90
N VAL A 73 12.67 -9.08 -4.42
CA VAL A 73 13.91 -9.71 -4.91
C VAL A 73 14.37 -10.87 -4.03
N MET A 74 13.62 -11.21 -3.00
CA MET A 74 13.94 -12.35 -2.16
C MET A 74 13.65 -13.65 -2.88
N ASN A 75 14.46 -14.68 -2.59
CA ASN A 75 14.39 -15.96 -3.31
C ASN A 75 13.23 -16.84 -2.88
N THR A 76 12.80 -16.74 -1.63
CA THR A 76 11.76 -17.62 -1.11
C THR A 76 10.50 -16.84 -0.78
N GLU A 77 9.36 -17.51 -0.94
CA GLU A 77 8.08 -16.92 -0.60
C GLU A 77 8.01 -16.60 0.89
N GLU A 78 8.59 -17.45 1.71
CA GLU A 78 8.62 -17.25 3.16
C GLU A 78 9.36 -15.96 3.52
N SER A 79 10.51 -15.72 2.91
CA SER A 79 11.27 -14.49 3.13
C SER A 79 10.49 -13.27 2.66
N ARG A 80 9.88 -13.36 1.49
CA ARG A 80 9.07 -12.26 0.96
C ARG A 80 7.92 -11.91 1.89
N ASN A 81 7.19 -12.93 2.34
CA ASN A 81 6.06 -12.72 3.24
C ASN A 81 6.48 -12.11 4.56
N SER A 82 7.61 -12.56 5.08
CA SER A 82 8.14 -12.04 6.34
C SER A 82 8.49 -10.55 6.22
N ILE A 83 9.16 -10.18 5.14
CA ILE A 83 9.53 -8.79 4.90
C ILE A 83 8.29 -7.91 4.74
N VAL A 84 7.32 -8.39 3.96
CA VAL A 84 6.07 -7.66 3.76
C VAL A 84 5.33 -7.47 5.08
N ALA A 85 5.22 -8.53 5.87
CA ALA A 85 4.54 -8.46 7.16
C ALA A 85 5.19 -7.43 8.08
N ASN A 86 6.50 -7.44 8.16
CA ASN A 86 7.24 -6.50 9.00
C ASN A 86 7.10 -5.08 8.47
N ALA A 87 7.16 -4.90 7.16
CA ALA A 87 7.03 -3.59 6.53
C ALA A 87 5.65 -2.98 6.81
N VAL A 88 4.61 -3.78 6.66
CA VAL A 88 3.24 -3.33 6.89
C VAL A 88 3.03 -2.98 8.36
N LYS A 89 3.52 -3.81 9.27
CA LYS A 89 3.40 -3.54 10.72
C LYS A 89 4.10 -2.25 11.10
N LYS A 90 5.29 -2.05 10.59
CA LYS A 90 6.07 -0.83 10.84
C LYS A 90 5.35 0.39 10.28
N ASN A 91 4.84 0.27 9.08
CA ASN A 91 4.09 1.35 8.44
C ASN A 91 2.86 1.75 9.25
N ILE A 92 2.06 0.76 9.65
CA ILE A 92 0.85 1.01 10.43
C ILE A 92 1.20 1.70 11.75
N LYS A 93 2.21 1.21 12.43
CA LYS A 93 2.64 1.78 13.70
C LYS A 93 3.06 3.24 13.53
N ASN A 94 3.87 3.52 12.53
CA ASN A 94 4.39 4.86 12.30
C ASN A 94 3.28 5.82 11.85
N MET A 95 2.38 5.35 11.00
CA MET A 95 1.26 6.19 10.57
C MET A 95 0.30 6.50 11.72
N HIS A 96 0.21 5.61 12.70
CA HIS A 96 -0.61 5.85 13.88
C HIS A 96 -0.13 7.06 14.67
N TYR A 97 1.17 7.32 14.68
CA TYR A 97 1.72 8.50 15.34
C TYR A 97 1.44 9.79 14.59
N VAL A 98 1.30 9.70 13.27
CA VAL A 98 1.11 10.89 12.43
C VAL A 98 -0.36 11.28 12.30
N LEU A 99 -1.25 10.29 12.26
CA LEU A 99 -2.66 10.48 11.95
C LEU A 99 -3.51 10.51 13.22
N ASN A 100 -4.62 11.25 13.17
CA ASN A 100 -5.62 11.16 14.22
C ASN A 100 -6.44 9.88 14.03
N ASP A 101 -7.33 9.59 14.98
CA ASP A 101 -8.07 8.34 14.97
C ASP A 101 -8.91 8.14 13.70
N ALA A 102 -9.60 9.18 13.26
CA ALA A 102 -10.44 9.09 12.07
C ALA A 102 -9.61 8.87 10.82
N GLN A 103 -8.51 9.61 10.69
CA GLN A 103 -7.58 9.46 9.57
C GLN A 103 -6.94 8.07 9.57
N TYR A 104 -6.56 7.61 10.74
CA TYR A 104 -5.91 6.31 10.91
C TYR A 104 -6.83 5.17 10.45
N LYS A 105 -8.09 5.22 10.85
CA LYS A 105 -9.07 4.20 10.43
C LYS A 105 -9.24 4.17 8.91
N LYS A 106 -9.32 5.35 8.30
CA LYS A 106 -9.40 5.44 6.85
C LYS A 106 -8.15 4.91 6.18
N TYR A 107 -7.00 5.26 6.74
CA TYR A 107 -5.73 4.80 6.20
C TYR A 107 -5.63 3.27 6.24
N LEU A 108 -6.00 2.66 7.36
CA LEU A 108 -5.98 1.20 7.47
C LEU A 108 -6.86 0.55 6.42
N MET A 109 -8.04 1.10 6.21
CA MET A 109 -8.96 0.57 5.20
C MET A 109 -8.35 0.69 3.80
N LEU A 110 -7.77 1.84 3.48
CA LEU A 110 -7.14 2.05 2.18
C LEU A 110 -5.95 1.13 1.97
N LEU A 111 -5.13 0.98 3.00
CA LEU A 111 -3.95 0.11 2.92
C LEU A 111 -4.37 -1.34 2.71
N ASN A 112 -5.34 -1.82 3.49
CA ASN A 112 -5.85 -3.18 3.34
C ASN A 112 -6.38 -3.43 1.94
N LEU A 113 -7.20 -2.52 1.43
CA LEU A 113 -7.76 -2.66 0.10
C LEU A 113 -6.68 -2.64 -0.97
N THR A 114 -5.68 -1.79 -0.81
CA THR A 114 -4.58 -1.70 -1.75
C THR A 114 -3.79 -3.01 -1.79
N LEU A 115 -3.46 -3.55 -0.63
CA LEU A 115 -2.68 -4.79 -0.54
C LEU A 115 -3.48 -5.98 -1.05
N GLU A 116 -4.75 -6.08 -0.69
CA GLU A 116 -5.62 -7.14 -1.20
C GLU A 116 -5.77 -7.07 -2.72
N HIS A 117 -5.90 -5.87 -3.23
CA HIS A 117 -6.00 -5.67 -4.68
C HIS A 117 -4.73 -6.12 -5.40
N ARG A 118 -3.61 -6.00 -4.74
CA ARG A 118 -2.32 -6.45 -5.26
C ARG A 118 -2.07 -7.93 -5.03
N GLY A 119 -3.03 -8.63 -4.44
CA GLY A 119 -2.95 -10.07 -4.25
C GLY A 119 -2.27 -10.52 -2.96
N PHE A 120 -2.09 -9.61 -2.00
CA PHE A 120 -1.54 -9.98 -0.70
C PHE A 120 -2.67 -10.41 0.24
N ASP A 121 -2.43 -11.52 0.93
CA ASP A 121 -3.39 -12.03 1.89
C ASP A 121 -3.11 -11.40 3.25
N MET A 122 -3.95 -10.44 3.63
CA MET A 122 -3.76 -9.69 4.86
C MET A 122 -3.92 -10.54 6.11
N THR A 123 -4.67 -11.65 6.01
CA THR A 123 -4.82 -12.54 7.17
C THR A 123 -3.50 -13.24 7.50
N LYS A 124 -2.70 -13.53 6.51
CA LYS A 124 -1.37 -14.12 6.71
C LYS A 124 -0.35 -13.06 7.14
N ILE A 125 -0.51 -11.86 6.65
CA ILE A 125 0.45 -10.79 6.90
C ILE A 125 0.26 -10.19 8.30
N SER A 126 -0.98 -10.04 8.74
CA SER A 126 -1.28 -9.39 10.01
C SER A 126 -0.96 -10.24 11.24
N LYS A 127 -0.60 -11.48 11.02
CA LYS A 127 -0.13 -12.34 12.11
C LYS A 127 1.36 -12.20 12.27
#